data_11ec1e47ed1ed06cbbd95f3797bb9b77
#
_entry.id   11ec1e47ed1ed06cbbd95f3797bb9b77
#
_cell.length_a   1.000
_cell.length_b   1.000
_cell.length_c   1.000
_cell.angle_alpha   90.00
_cell.angle_beta   90.00
_cell.angle_gamma   90.00
#
_symmetry.space_group_name_H-M   'P 1'
#
loop_
_entity.id
_entity.type
_entity.pdbx_description
1 polymer ?
#
loop_
_entity_poly.entity_id
_entity_poly.type
_entity_poly.pdbx_seq_one_letter_code
_entity_poly.pdbx_strand_id
1 'polypeptide(L)'
;IASECVTAVDDGTIPNAWGSANIDDEGNFTRRTVLIEKGILKSYLVDTLNGRRLHMPSTASSRRQSYQYETTSRMTNTFLLNGTYQLEDMIKETPYGLYAKTMAGGSVQPTGDFNFAVREAYLIEDGKITHPVKGATLIGNGSDTLLKIDRVAGNLKRAQGMCGSTSGSIQTDVGQPAIRVSEMTVGGSEGGKGHA
;
A
#
# COMPACT_ATOMS: atom_id res chain seq x y z
N ILE A 1 0.32 -2.90 15.19
CA ILE A 1 -0.30 -3.56 14.05
C ILE A 1 0.64 -3.70 12.86
N ALA A 2 1.79 -3.06 12.94
CA ALA A 2 2.88 -3.15 11.96
C ALA A 2 4.23 -3.16 12.71
N SER A 3 5.32 -3.39 12.01
CA SER A 3 6.65 -3.25 12.58
C SER A 3 6.99 -1.78 12.87
N GLU A 4 7.90 -1.52 13.79
CA GLU A 4 8.26 -0.17 14.24
C GLU A 4 8.80 0.74 13.11
N CYS A 5 9.38 0.16 12.06
CA CYS A 5 9.88 0.93 10.92
C CYS A 5 8.76 1.45 9.99
N VAL A 6 7.49 1.07 10.23
CA VAL A 6 6.35 1.43 9.37
C VAL A 6 5.61 2.64 9.91
N THR A 7 5.53 3.67 9.10
CA THR A 7 4.62 4.82 9.29
C THR A 7 3.83 5.04 8.01
N ALA A 8 2.50 5.06 8.11
CA ALA A 8 1.58 5.21 6.98
C ALA A 8 0.66 6.41 7.19
N VAL A 9 0.41 7.13 6.12
CA VAL A 9 -0.45 8.31 6.12
C VAL A 9 -1.43 8.28 4.94
N ASP A 10 -2.54 8.98 5.08
CA ASP A 10 -3.40 9.43 3.99
C ASP A 10 -3.40 10.96 3.99
N ASP A 11 -3.14 11.58 2.83
CA ASP A 11 -2.97 13.03 2.74
C ASP A 11 -3.68 13.61 1.51
N GLY A 12 -4.87 14.18 1.73
CA GLY A 12 -5.66 14.82 0.70
C GLY A 12 -5.20 16.23 0.32
N THR A 13 -4.14 16.75 0.96
CA THR A 13 -3.69 18.15 0.79
C THR A 13 -2.51 18.31 -0.16
N ILE A 14 -1.97 17.24 -0.70
CA ILE A 14 -0.76 17.28 -1.53
C ILE A 14 -1.07 18.01 -2.85
N PRO A 15 -0.36 19.10 -3.16
CA PRO A 15 -0.61 19.84 -4.40
C PRO A 15 -0.45 18.97 -5.65
N ASN A 16 -1.41 19.06 -6.57
CA ASN A 16 -1.41 18.35 -7.85
C ASN A 16 -1.39 16.81 -7.77
N ALA A 17 -1.56 16.20 -6.58
CA ALA A 17 -1.73 14.76 -6.48
C ALA A 17 -3.17 14.37 -6.91
N TRP A 18 -3.29 13.21 -7.55
CA TRP A 18 -4.53 12.83 -8.21
C TRP A 18 -5.68 12.52 -7.24
N GLY A 19 -5.36 12.03 -6.04
CA GLY A 19 -6.32 11.80 -4.96
C GLY A 19 -6.64 13.03 -4.11
N SER A 20 -5.97 14.18 -4.34
CA SER A 20 -6.17 15.38 -3.53
C SER A 20 -7.46 16.12 -3.88
N ALA A 21 -8.06 16.74 -2.87
CA ALA A 21 -9.21 17.63 -2.98
C ALA A 21 -9.16 18.67 -1.86
N ASN A 22 -9.79 19.83 -2.05
CA ASN A 22 -9.88 20.83 -1.00
C ASN A 22 -10.86 20.44 0.09
N ILE A 23 -11.98 19.82 -0.32
CA ILE A 23 -13.04 19.32 0.56
C ILE A 23 -13.43 17.91 0.14
N ASP A 24 -13.92 17.11 1.09
CA ASP A 24 -14.55 15.83 0.80
C ASP A 24 -16.01 15.99 0.35
N ASP A 25 -16.70 14.90 0.00
CA ASP A 25 -18.09 14.92 -0.47
C ASP A 25 -19.12 15.22 0.64
N GLU A 26 -18.69 15.42 1.87
CA GLU A 26 -19.51 15.92 2.99
C GLU A 26 -19.19 17.38 3.36
N GLY A 27 -18.29 18.05 2.61
CA GLY A 27 -17.91 19.45 2.82
C GLY A 27 -16.83 19.67 3.90
N ASN A 28 -16.17 18.62 4.37
CA ASN A 28 -15.07 18.75 5.33
C ASN A 28 -13.76 19.07 4.60
N PHE A 29 -12.97 20.01 5.12
CA PHE A 29 -11.63 20.29 4.57
C PHE A 29 -10.73 19.07 4.70
N THR A 30 -10.14 18.65 3.58
CA THR A 30 -9.19 17.54 3.56
C THR A 30 -7.97 17.84 4.40
N ARG A 31 -7.34 16.80 4.89
CA ARG A 31 -6.18 16.90 5.78
C ARG A 31 -5.24 15.73 5.60
N ARG A 32 -4.08 15.84 6.22
CA ARG A 32 -3.19 14.70 6.41
C ARG A 32 -3.58 13.95 7.67
N THR A 33 -3.85 12.67 7.52
CA THR A 33 -4.20 11.75 8.59
C THR A 33 -3.10 10.71 8.77
N VAL A 34 -2.52 10.61 9.96
CA VAL A 34 -1.58 9.54 10.29
C VAL A 34 -2.39 8.30 10.64
N LEU A 35 -2.24 7.24 9.85
CA LEU A 35 -2.93 5.96 10.05
C LEU A 35 -2.14 5.05 10.99
N ILE A 36 -0.86 4.88 10.69
CA ILE A 36 0.08 4.09 11.48
C ILE A 36 1.31 4.97 11.75
N GLU A 37 1.76 5.01 12.97
CA GLU A 37 2.98 5.70 13.38
C GLU A 37 3.89 4.73 14.13
N LYS A 38 5.07 4.44 13.55
CA LYS A 38 6.04 3.50 14.12
C LYS A 38 5.38 2.18 14.58
N GLY A 39 4.59 1.58 13.68
CA GLY A 39 3.90 0.33 13.92
C GLY A 39 2.61 0.40 14.73
N ILE A 40 2.28 1.56 15.31
CA ILE A 40 1.11 1.76 16.18
C ILE A 40 -0.02 2.38 15.36
N LEU A 41 -1.22 1.76 15.40
CA LEU A 41 -2.42 2.32 14.80
C LEU A 41 -2.80 3.63 15.51
N LYS A 42 -2.95 4.70 14.75
CA LYS A 42 -3.33 6.04 15.25
C LYS A 42 -4.75 6.43 14.87
N SER A 43 -5.15 6.11 13.64
CA SER A 43 -6.45 6.53 13.12
C SER A 43 -6.96 5.58 12.04
N TYR A 44 -8.23 5.70 11.77
CA TYR A 44 -8.89 5.15 10.58
C TYR A 44 -9.23 6.28 9.61
N LEU A 45 -9.57 5.94 8.37
CA LEU A 45 -10.26 6.85 7.47
C LEU A 45 -11.76 6.74 7.75
N VAL A 46 -12.38 7.82 8.18
CA VAL A 46 -13.80 7.85 8.54
C VAL A 46 -14.51 9.06 7.96
N ASP A 47 -15.66 8.80 7.34
CA ASP A 47 -16.69 9.79 7.03
C ASP A 47 -17.45 10.20 8.30
N THR A 48 -18.42 11.10 8.19
CA THR A 48 -19.19 11.57 9.34
C THR A 48 -20.03 10.45 9.98
N LEU A 49 -20.63 9.56 9.17
CA LEU A 49 -21.45 8.46 9.69
C LEU A 49 -20.60 7.44 10.47
N ASN A 50 -19.49 7.01 9.88
CA ASN A 50 -18.60 6.05 10.53
C ASN A 50 -17.82 6.69 11.69
N GLY A 51 -17.51 7.98 11.61
CA GLY A 51 -16.98 8.73 12.74
C GLY A 51 -17.91 8.72 13.95
N ARG A 52 -19.22 8.92 13.76
CA ARG A 52 -20.23 8.79 14.83
C ARG A 52 -20.28 7.38 15.42
N ARG A 53 -20.23 6.34 14.58
CA ARG A 53 -20.26 4.92 15.01
C ARG A 53 -19.03 4.55 15.83
N LEU A 54 -17.87 5.09 15.47
CA LEU A 54 -16.58 4.81 16.12
C LEU A 54 -16.22 5.82 17.22
N HIS A 55 -17.08 6.79 17.48
CA HIS A 55 -16.83 7.91 18.42
C HIS A 55 -15.54 8.68 18.08
N MET A 56 -15.30 8.90 16.79
CA MET A 56 -14.14 9.62 16.26
C MET A 56 -14.59 10.83 15.41
N PRO A 57 -13.80 11.91 15.36
CA PRO A 57 -14.05 12.98 14.40
C PRO A 57 -13.86 12.46 12.97
N SER A 58 -14.65 12.97 12.01
CA SER A 58 -14.43 12.70 10.60
C SER A 58 -12.99 13.05 10.20
N THR A 59 -12.37 12.21 9.38
CA THR A 59 -11.03 12.44 8.83
C THR A 59 -11.06 13.17 7.48
N ALA A 60 -12.23 13.68 7.07
CA ALA A 60 -12.45 14.26 5.75
C ALA A 60 -12.13 13.28 4.62
N SER A 61 -12.61 12.07 4.78
CA SER A 61 -12.35 10.94 3.87
C SER A 61 -13.62 10.46 3.17
N SER A 62 -14.72 11.23 3.25
CA SER A 62 -15.97 10.89 2.61
C SER A 62 -15.88 11.14 1.11
N ARG A 63 -15.99 10.09 0.29
CA ARG A 63 -15.85 10.23 -1.15
C ARG A 63 -16.79 9.31 -1.92
N ARG A 64 -17.18 9.75 -3.12
CA ARG A 64 -18.02 9.00 -4.06
C ARG A 64 -17.63 9.29 -5.51
N GLN A 65 -17.97 8.38 -6.39
CA GLN A 65 -17.72 8.53 -7.82
C GLN A 65 -18.54 9.66 -8.45
N SER A 66 -19.82 9.76 -8.08
CA SER A 66 -20.76 10.78 -8.58
C SER A 66 -21.95 10.93 -7.62
N TYR A 67 -22.85 11.86 -7.92
CA TYR A 67 -24.08 12.09 -7.15
C TYR A 67 -25.02 10.85 -7.07
N GLN A 68 -24.83 9.86 -7.93
CA GLN A 68 -25.63 8.63 -7.96
C GLN A 68 -25.20 7.61 -6.88
N TYR A 69 -24.09 7.85 -6.22
CA TYR A 69 -23.55 6.96 -5.18
C TYR A 69 -23.66 7.62 -3.81
N GLU A 70 -23.95 6.82 -2.82
CA GLU A 70 -23.80 7.25 -1.42
C GLU A 70 -22.31 7.43 -1.10
N THR A 71 -22.00 8.41 -0.26
CA THR A 71 -20.64 8.63 0.21
C THR A 71 -20.23 7.55 1.21
N THR A 72 -18.97 7.22 1.23
CA THR A 72 -18.37 6.38 2.29
C THR A 72 -16.91 6.74 2.51
N SER A 73 -16.35 6.22 3.60
CA SER A 73 -14.94 6.43 3.92
C SER A 73 -14.03 5.86 2.84
N ARG A 74 -13.19 6.68 2.25
CA ARG A 74 -12.28 6.33 1.15
C ARG A 74 -10.92 7.00 1.33
N MET A 75 -9.90 6.37 0.78
CA MET A 75 -8.56 6.95 0.71
C MET A 75 -8.48 8.16 -0.22
N THR A 76 -7.49 9.01 0.00
CA THR A 76 -7.05 10.09 -0.90
C THR A 76 -5.69 9.75 -1.51
N ASN A 77 -4.60 10.21 -0.93
CA ASN A 77 -3.25 9.78 -1.30
C ASN A 77 -2.66 9.02 -0.12
N THR A 78 -2.68 7.69 -0.21
CA THR A 78 -2.23 6.81 0.89
C THR A 78 -0.85 6.27 0.59
N PHE A 79 0.10 6.44 1.51
CA PHE A 79 1.48 6.00 1.31
C PHE A 79 2.23 5.72 2.61
N LEU A 80 3.25 4.88 2.50
CA LEU A 80 4.25 4.71 3.55
C LEU A 80 5.26 5.85 3.48
N LEU A 81 5.69 6.37 4.63
CA LEU A 81 6.76 7.35 4.70
C LEU A 81 8.12 6.71 4.42
N ASN A 82 9.07 7.55 4.01
CA ASN A 82 10.46 7.13 3.86
C ASN A 82 11.03 6.60 5.18
N GLY A 83 11.75 5.50 5.07
CA GLY A 83 12.69 5.03 6.08
C GLY A 83 14.10 5.54 5.82
N THR A 84 15.07 4.89 6.42
CA THR A 84 16.48 5.32 6.38
C THR A 84 17.39 4.43 5.53
N TYR A 85 16.88 3.29 5.06
CA TYR A 85 17.68 2.34 4.28
C TYR A 85 17.85 2.79 2.83
N GLN A 86 18.94 2.31 2.20
CA GLN A 86 19.13 2.39 0.77
C GLN A 86 18.69 1.05 0.15
N LEU A 87 18.05 1.11 -1.04
CA LEU A 87 17.57 -0.11 -1.73
C LEU A 87 18.72 -1.09 -2.00
N GLU A 88 19.87 -0.56 -2.40
CA GLU A 88 21.07 -1.34 -2.71
C GLU A 88 21.59 -2.12 -1.50
N ASP A 89 21.53 -1.51 -0.32
CA ASP A 89 21.96 -2.17 0.92
C ASP A 89 20.95 -3.24 1.34
N MET A 90 19.65 -2.98 1.18
CA MET A 90 18.61 -3.97 1.43
C MET A 90 18.80 -5.21 0.54
N ILE A 91 19.17 -5.03 -0.73
CA ILE A 91 19.46 -6.13 -1.66
C ILE A 91 20.69 -6.90 -1.19
N LYS A 92 21.78 -6.21 -0.85
CA LYS A 92 23.04 -6.83 -0.36
C LYS A 92 22.83 -7.67 0.91
N GLU A 93 21.96 -7.22 1.81
CA GLU A 93 21.64 -7.90 3.05
C GLU A 93 20.69 -9.10 2.86
N THR A 94 20.16 -9.32 1.65
CA THR A 94 19.20 -10.39 1.36
C THR A 94 19.92 -11.58 0.70
N PRO A 95 20.15 -12.68 1.43
CA PRO A 95 20.88 -13.83 0.86
C PRO A 95 20.09 -14.53 -0.24
N TYR A 96 18.76 -14.64 -0.08
CA TYR A 96 17.85 -15.21 -1.07
C TYR A 96 16.47 -14.54 -0.98
N GLY A 97 15.88 -14.18 -2.11
CA GLY A 97 14.58 -13.52 -2.14
C GLY A 97 14.10 -13.12 -3.52
N LEU A 98 12.95 -12.47 -3.55
CA LEU A 98 12.35 -11.90 -4.76
C LEU A 98 12.37 -10.38 -4.70
N TYR A 99 12.98 -9.73 -5.67
CA TYR A 99 12.83 -8.31 -5.91
C TYR A 99 11.62 -8.05 -6.82
N ALA A 100 10.46 -7.76 -6.23
CA ALA A 100 9.26 -7.36 -6.95
C ALA A 100 9.35 -5.87 -7.29
N LYS A 101 9.80 -5.54 -8.49
CA LYS A 101 10.10 -4.15 -8.92
C LYS A 101 8.85 -3.39 -9.32
N THR A 102 7.94 -4.02 -10.04
CA THR A 102 6.68 -3.41 -10.48
C THR A 102 5.52 -4.37 -10.30
N MET A 103 4.45 -3.84 -9.71
CA MET A 103 3.23 -4.59 -9.50
C MET A 103 2.29 -4.47 -10.71
N ALA A 104 1.45 -5.47 -10.89
CA ALA A 104 0.29 -5.42 -11.77
C ALA A 104 -1.00 -5.31 -10.93
N GLY A 105 -2.12 -5.78 -11.46
CA GLY A 105 -3.38 -5.78 -10.74
C GLY A 105 -3.43 -6.84 -9.62
N GLY A 106 -4.36 -6.64 -8.70
CA GLY A 106 -4.62 -7.57 -7.60
C GLY A 106 -5.90 -7.22 -6.87
N SER A 107 -6.18 -7.94 -5.81
CA SER A 107 -7.36 -7.74 -4.97
C SER A 107 -7.03 -7.89 -3.50
N VAL A 108 -7.81 -7.20 -2.67
CA VAL A 108 -7.78 -7.33 -1.22
C VAL A 108 -9.18 -7.68 -0.75
N GLN A 109 -9.30 -8.71 0.07
CA GLN A 109 -10.55 -9.13 0.68
C GLN A 109 -10.84 -8.33 1.96
N PRO A 110 -12.09 -8.27 2.42
CA PRO A 110 -12.42 -7.62 3.70
C PRO A 110 -11.68 -8.21 4.91
N THR A 111 -11.24 -9.45 4.83
CA THR A 111 -10.41 -10.13 5.84
C THR A 111 -8.96 -9.62 5.87
N GLY A 112 -8.56 -8.83 4.88
CA GLY A 112 -7.17 -8.38 4.69
C GLY A 112 -6.32 -9.31 3.84
N ASP A 113 -6.86 -10.44 3.39
CA ASP A 113 -6.16 -11.33 2.48
C ASP A 113 -6.00 -10.68 1.11
N PHE A 114 -4.82 -10.79 0.54
CA PHE A 114 -4.53 -10.20 -0.75
C PHE A 114 -3.79 -11.13 -1.70
N ASN A 115 -3.96 -10.86 -3.00
CA ASN A 115 -3.10 -11.37 -4.05
C ASN A 115 -2.80 -10.26 -5.06
N PHE A 116 -1.52 -10.09 -5.39
CA PHE A 116 -1.07 -9.11 -6.36
C PHE A 116 -0.11 -9.75 -7.35
N ALA A 117 -0.44 -9.66 -8.63
CA ALA A 117 0.47 -10.07 -9.69
C ALA A 117 1.67 -9.12 -9.77
N VAL A 118 2.84 -9.67 -10.01
CA VAL A 118 4.07 -8.91 -10.24
C VAL A 118 4.36 -8.84 -11.73
N ARG A 119 4.50 -7.62 -12.25
CA ARG A 119 4.79 -7.39 -13.66
C ARG A 119 6.27 -7.58 -13.98
N GLU A 120 7.13 -7.08 -13.08
CA GLU A 120 8.58 -7.15 -13.23
C GLU A 120 9.18 -7.58 -11.90
N ALA A 121 9.85 -8.73 -11.91
CA ALA A 121 10.52 -9.29 -10.74
C ALA A 121 11.84 -9.94 -11.12
N TYR A 122 12.73 -10.00 -10.13
CA TYR A 122 14.05 -10.62 -10.24
C TYR A 122 14.33 -11.45 -9.01
N LEU A 123 15.10 -12.52 -9.17
CA LEU A 123 15.62 -13.27 -8.04
C LEU A 123 16.79 -12.52 -7.41
N ILE A 124 16.86 -12.55 -6.08
CA ILE A 124 18.04 -12.12 -5.33
C ILE A 124 18.74 -13.38 -4.82
N GLU A 125 20.02 -13.50 -5.10
CA GLU A 125 20.89 -14.60 -4.65
C GLU A 125 22.21 -13.99 -4.18
N ASP A 126 22.65 -14.36 -2.98
CA ASP A 126 23.87 -13.86 -2.35
C ASP A 126 24.02 -12.33 -2.39
N GLY A 127 22.91 -11.61 -2.12
CA GLY A 127 22.89 -10.16 -2.09
C GLY A 127 22.98 -9.49 -3.47
N LYS A 128 22.67 -10.19 -4.55
CA LYS A 128 22.70 -9.67 -5.93
C LYS A 128 21.42 -9.99 -6.66
N ILE A 129 20.97 -9.05 -7.50
CA ILE A 129 19.90 -9.31 -8.46
C ILE A 129 20.48 -10.20 -9.58
N THR A 130 19.84 -11.35 -9.83
CA THR A 130 20.33 -12.35 -10.80
C THR A 130 19.38 -12.53 -11.97
N HIS A 131 18.35 -13.35 -11.86
CA HIS A 131 17.50 -13.75 -12.97
C HIS A 131 16.13 -13.09 -12.94
N PRO A 132 15.56 -12.69 -14.11
CA PRO A 132 14.16 -12.26 -14.17
C PRO A 132 13.22 -13.42 -13.83
N VAL A 133 12.18 -13.14 -13.05
CA VAL A 133 11.14 -14.10 -12.68
C VAL A 133 9.85 -13.74 -13.39
N LYS A 134 9.24 -14.73 -14.04
CA LYS A 134 7.98 -14.56 -14.79
C LYS A 134 6.81 -15.16 -13.99
N GLY A 135 5.68 -14.45 -13.99
CA GLY A 135 4.43 -14.98 -13.44
C GLY A 135 4.37 -15.03 -11.92
N ALA A 136 5.18 -14.24 -11.22
CA ALA A 136 5.11 -14.17 -9.77
C ALA A 136 3.82 -13.49 -9.29
N THR A 137 3.25 -14.01 -8.21
CA THR A 137 2.11 -13.42 -7.51
C THR A 137 2.43 -13.37 -6.02
N LEU A 138 2.32 -12.19 -5.41
CA LEU A 138 2.46 -12.05 -3.97
C LEU A 138 1.14 -12.35 -3.28
N ILE A 139 1.16 -13.24 -2.31
CA ILE A 139 -0.02 -13.72 -1.58
C ILE A 139 0.23 -13.54 -0.09
N GLY A 140 -0.70 -12.94 0.60
CA GLY A 140 -0.57 -12.72 2.03
C GLY A 140 -1.80 -12.12 2.68
N ASN A 141 -1.67 -11.81 3.97
CA ASN A 141 -2.64 -11.04 4.73
C ASN A 141 -1.99 -9.72 5.16
N GLY A 142 -2.74 -8.63 5.06
CA GLY A 142 -2.21 -7.28 5.34
C GLY A 142 -1.66 -7.13 6.75
N SER A 143 -2.36 -7.67 7.75
CA SER A 143 -1.93 -7.59 9.16
C SER A 143 -0.62 -8.34 9.41
N ASP A 144 -0.49 -9.54 8.84
CA ASP A 144 0.71 -10.36 8.98
C ASP A 144 1.89 -9.75 8.22
N THR A 145 1.65 -9.31 6.99
CA THR A 145 2.68 -8.69 6.14
C THR A 145 3.25 -7.41 6.75
N LEU A 146 2.40 -6.55 7.33
CA LEU A 146 2.84 -5.31 7.96
C LEU A 146 3.78 -5.56 9.16
N LEU A 147 3.58 -6.64 9.90
CA LEU A 147 4.44 -7.04 11.01
C LEU A 147 5.78 -7.61 10.53
N LYS A 148 5.83 -8.18 9.32
CA LYS A 148 7.01 -8.77 8.70
C LYS A 148 7.88 -7.79 7.91
N ILE A 149 7.47 -6.51 7.79
CA ILE A 149 8.32 -5.47 7.19
C ILE A 149 9.47 -5.18 8.16
N ASP A 150 10.70 -5.44 7.76
CA ASP A 150 11.88 -5.23 8.60
C ASP A 150 12.81 -4.11 8.11
N ARG A 151 12.62 -3.62 6.88
CA ARG A 151 13.38 -2.50 6.29
C ARG A 151 12.46 -1.63 5.44
N VAL A 152 12.67 -0.33 5.53
CA VAL A 152 11.98 0.70 4.71
C VAL A 152 13.03 1.64 4.15
N ALA A 153 13.06 1.78 2.83
CA ALA A 153 14.02 2.64 2.13
C ALA A 153 13.61 4.12 2.12
N GLY A 154 14.50 4.99 1.65
CA GLY A 154 14.29 6.44 1.52
C GLY A 154 13.80 6.89 0.13
N ASN A 155 13.30 6.00 -0.71
CA ASN A 155 13.02 6.25 -2.13
C ASN A 155 11.52 6.27 -2.46
N LEU A 156 10.69 6.83 -1.59
CA LEU A 156 9.23 6.94 -1.80
C LEU A 156 8.90 7.47 -3.20
N LYS A 157 8.05 6.74 -3.89
CA LYS A 157 7.38 7.17 -5.12
C LYS A 157 5.89 6.95 -4.97
N ARG A 158 5.10 7.83 -5.58
CA ARG A 158 3.64 7.72 -5.66
C ARG A 158 3.23 7.49 -7.11
N ALA A 159 2.14 6.78 -7.28
CA ALA A 159 1.54 6.51 -8.58
C ALA A 159 0.03 6.68 -8.50
N GLN A 160 -0.54 7.16 -9.60
CA GLN A 160 -1.98 7.29 -9.77
C GLN A 160 -2.65 5.93 -9.81
N GLY A 161 -3.83 5.83 -9.20
CA GLY A 161 -4.64 4.63 -9.18
C GLY A 161 -6.13 4.92 -9.08
N MET A 162 -6.94 3.92 -9.32
CA MET A 162 -8.38 3.94 -9.11
C MET A 162 -8.73 3.02 -7.95
N CYS A 163 -9.48 3.53 -6.98
CA CYS A 163 -9.98 2.75 -5.86
C CYS A 163 -11.46 2.46 -6.05
N GLY A 164 -11.84 1.18 -6.19
CA GLY A 164 -13.23 0.73 -6.32
C GLY A 164 -13.83 0.32 -4.97
N SER A 165 -15.08 0.73 -4.70
CA SER A 165 -15.85 0.32 -3.53
C SER A 165 -17.35 0.57 -3.74
N THR A 166 -18.17 0.45 -2.68
CA THR A 166 -19.62 0.69 -2.71
C THR A 166 -20.00 2.09 -3.18
N SER A 167 -19.16 3.10 -2.92
CA SER A 167 -19.35 4.47 -3.42
C SER A 167 -18.78 4.70 -4.84
N GLY A 168 -18.54 3.64 -5.60
CA GLY A 168 -18.01 3.68 -6.97
C GLY A 168 -16.49 3.74 -7.04
N SER A 169 -15.97 4.07 -8.22
CA SER A 169 -14.54 4.20 -8.49
C SER A 169 -14.08 5.64 -8.33
N ILE A 170 -13.04 5.87 -7.53
CA ILE A 170 -12.49 7.19 -7.26
C ILE A 170 -10.99 7.25 -7.56
N GLN A 171 -10.53 8.44 -7.91
CA GLN A 171 -9.12 8.75 -8.13
C GLN A 171 -8.36 8.74 -6.81
N THR A 172 -7.19 8.11 -6.80
CA THR A 172 -6.31 8.04 -5.63
C THR A 172 -4.85 8.06 -6.07
N ASP A 173 -3.96 8.50 -5.20
CA ASP A 173 -2.54 8.15 -5.32
C ASP A 173 -2.19 7.10 -4.28
N VAL A 174 -1.37 6.15 -4.67
CA VAL A 174 -0.78 5.17 -3.76
C VAL A 174 0.73 5.27 -3.83
N GLY A 175 1.40 5.08 -2.71
CA GLY A 175 2.84 5.20 -2.69
C GLY A 175 3.51 4.39 -1.61
N GLN A 176 4.73 3.97 -1.93
CA GLN A 176 5.63 3.40 -0.93
C GLN A 176 7.08 3.57 -1.37
N PRO A 177 8.00 3.66 -0.42
CA PRO A 177 9.41 3.39 -0.70
C PRO A 177 9.60 1.88 -0.93
N ALA A 178 10.77 1.45 -1.33
CA ALA A 178 11.10 0.04 -1.29
C ALA A 178 11.01 -0.46 0.15
N ILE A 179 10.38 -1.61 0.33
CA ILE A 179 10.25 -2.30 1.61
C ILE A 179 10.81 -3.71 1.51
N ARG A 180 11.37 -4.21 2.60
CA ARG A 180 11.71 -5.64 2.70
C ARG A 180 10.72 -6.30 3.66
N VAL A 181 10.09 -7.34 3.17
CA VAL A 181 9.25 -8.24 3.96
C VAL A 181 10.06 -9.50 4.20
N SER A 182 10.28 -9.87 5.45
CA SER A 182 11.16 -10.98 5.82
C SER A 182 10.68 -12.34 5.29
N GLU A 183 9.37 -12.48 5.13
CA GLU A 183 8.74 -13.70 4.63
C GLU A 183 7.40 -13.39 3.97
N MET A 184 7.15 -13.95 2.79
CA MET A 184 5.89 -13.84 2.07
C MET A 184 5.69 -15.05 1.13
N THR A 185 4.45 -15.47 0.97
CA THR A 185 4.12 -16.49 -0.02
C THR A 185 4.18 -15.90 -1.42
N VAL A 186 4.95 -16.55 -2.29
CA VAL A 186 5.03 -16.22 -3.70
C VAL A 186 4.44 -17.37 -4.51
N GLY A 187 3.31 -17.12 -5.18
CA GLY A 187 2.76 -18.02 -6.18
C GLY A 187 3.48 -17.82 -7.51
N GLY A 188 3.61 -18.91 -8.28
CA GLY A 188 4.16 -18.88 -9.64
C GLY A 188 3.30 -19.72 -10.57
N SER A 189 3.39 -19.50 -11.89
CA SER A 189 2.87 -20.44 -12.86
C SER A 189 3.76 -21.68 -12.86
N GLU A 190 3.19 -22.88 -12.74
CA GLU A 190 3.89 -24.13 -13.06
C GLU A 190 4.35 -24.08 -14.52
N GLY A 191 5.60 -23.82 -14.73
CA GLY A 191 6.11 -23.69 -16.09
C GLY A 191 7.59 -23.38 -16.11
N GLY A 192 8.37 -24.31 -15.69
CA GLY A 192 9.80 -24.20 -15.80
C GLY A 192 10.49 -25.22 -14.89
N LYS A 193 10.41 -26.50 -15.22
CA LYS A 193 11.51 -27.39 -14.91
C LYS A 193 12.73 -26.78 -15.59
N GLY A 194 13.45 -25.94 -14.86
CA GLY A 194 14.80 -25.56 -15.25
C GLY A 194 15.59 -26.84 -15.30
N HIS A 195 15.84 -27.30 -16.50
CA HIS A 195 16.84 -28.29 -16.70
C HIS A 195 18.19 -27.62 -16.45
N ALA A 196 18.93 -28.27 -15.58
CA ALA A 196 20.32 -28.05 -15.26
C ALA A 196 21.20 -27.81 -16.50
#